data_9f7319058394acfee7f743dcdfd802e4
#
_entry.id   9f7319058394acfee7f743dcdfd802e4
#
_cell.length_a   1.000
_cell.length_b   1.000
_cell.length_c   1.000
_cell.angle_alpha   90.00
_cell.angle_beta   90.00
_cell.angle_gamma   90.00
#
_symmetry.space_group_name_H-M   'P 1'
#
loop_
_entity.id
_entity.type
_entity.pdbx_description
1 polymer ?
#
loop_
_entity_poly.entity_id
_entity_poly.type
_entity_poly.pdbx_seq_one_letter_code
_entity_poly.pdbx_strand_id
1 'polypeptide(L)'
;RQMCIRDSFYREDGRAQGESDALERGDFEAFLHLVQNSGESSYCLLQNVYPSSVPAEQPVSIAIAVGSAVLGGRGAIRVHGGGFGGTVQAFVPSVLLTQFRDGMEAVLGEGCCHVLQIRPIGGMTILI
;
A
#
# COMPACT_ATOMS: atom_id res chain seq x y z
N ARG A 1 2.62 -18.52 -13.85
CA ARG A 1 2.18 -17.13 -13.70
C ARG A 1 0.65 -16.99 -13.57
N GLN A 2 -0.15 -17.63 -14.45
CA GLN A 2 -1.63 -17.56 -14.37
C GLN A 2 -2.18 -18.12 -13.05
N MET A 3 -1.62 -19.21 -12.53
CA MET A 3 -2.02 -19.76 -11.22
C MET A 3 -1.75 -18.78 -10.09
N CYS A 4 -0.59 -18.15 -10.07
CA CYS A 4 -0.23 -17.16 -9.04
C CYS A 4 -1.17 -15.95 -9.05
N ILE A 5 -1.54 -15.46 -10.24
CA ILE A 5 -2.48 -14.33 -10.39
C ILE A 5 -3.86 -14.74 -9.88
N ARG A 6 -4.36 -15.92 -10.25
CA ARG A 6 -5.65 -16.44 -9.79
C ARG A 6 -5.68 -16.61 -8.27
N ASP A 7 -4.65 -17.21 -7.70
CA ASP A 7 -4.57 -17.43 -6.26
C ASP A 7 -4.47 -16.10 -5.50
N SER A 8 -3.74 -15.12 -6.05
CA SER A 8 -3.68 -13.77 -5.49
C SER A 8 -5.06 -13.11 -5.50
N PHE A 9 -5.82 -13.23 -6.59
CA PHE A 9 -7.16 -12.66 -6.72
C PHE A 9 -8.13 -13.19 -5.64
N TYR A 10 -8.24 -14.51 -5.49
CA TYR A 10 -9.16 -15.09 -4.50
C TYR A 10 -8.72 -14.80 -3.05
N ARG A 11 -7.42 -14.75 -2.79
CA ARG A 11 -6.92 -14.39 -1.46
C ARG A 11 -7.13 -12.91 -1.16
N GLU A 12 -7.08 -12.05 -2.18
CA GLU A 12 -7.31 -10.61 -2.02
C GLU A 12 -8.75 -10.30 -1.64
N ASP A 13 -9.71 -11.01 -2.24
CA ASP A 13 -11.12 -10.90 -1.87
C ASP A 13 -11.34 -11.25 -0.39
N GLY A 14 -10.75 -12.35 0.08
CA GLY A 14 -10.78 -12.72 1.50
C GLY A 14 -10.07 -11.72 2.42
N ARG A 15 -8.97 -11.11 1.96
CA ARG A 15 -8.28 -10.05 2.73
C ARG A 15 -9.12 -8.79 2.84
N ALA A 16 -9.75 -8.36 1.74
CA ALA A 16 -10.61 -7.17 1.76
C ALA A 16 -11.79 -7.34 2.74
N GLN A 17 -12.41 -8.53 2.79
CA GLN A 17 -13.42 -8.82 3.79
C GLN A 17 -12.85 -8.80 5.21
N GLY A 18 -11.68 -9.41 5.41
CA GLY A 18 -11.00 -9.40 6.71
C GLY A 18 -10.60 -8.00 7.18
N GLU A 19 -10.20 -7.12 6.26
CA GLU A 19 -9.91 -5.70 6.55
C GLU A 19 -11.18 -4.97 7.04
N SER A 20 -12.31 -5.17 6.36
CA SER A 20 -13.60 -4.63 6.79
C SER A 20 -13.99 -5.12 8.18
N ASP A 21 -13.94 -6.42 8.40
CA ASP A 21 -14.27 -7.04 9.68
C ASP A 21 -13.36 -6.56 10.82
N ALA A 22 -12.05 -6.36 10.54
CA ALA A 22 -11.09 -5.84 11.50
C ALA A 22 -11.43 -4.39 11.91
N LEU A 23 -11.76 -3.53 10.94
CA LEU A 23 -12.17 -2.16 11.19
C LEU A 23 -13.49 -2.09 11.98
N GLU A 24 -14.48 -2.92 11.67
CA GLU A 24 -15.75 -2.99 12.40
C GLU A 24 -15.56 -3.38 13.87
N ARG A 25 -14.57 -4.25 14.15
CA ARG A 25 -14.21 -4.64 15.53
C ARG A 25 -13.27 -3.64 16.22
N GLY A 26 -12.80 -2.61 15.53
CA GLY A 26 -11.78 -1.69 16.03
C GLY A 26 -10.38 -2.32 16.18
N ASP A 27 -10.14 -3.45 15.52
CA ASP A 27 -8.85 -4.16 15.50
C ASP A 27 -7.94 -3.60 14.43
N PHE A 28 -7.33 -2.46 14.74
CA PHE A 28 -6.51 -1.73 13.79
C PHE A 28 -5.19 -2.46 13.48
N GLU A 29 -4.69 -3.27 14.40
CA GLU A 29 -3.48 -4.07 14.20
C GLU A 29 -3.73 -5.18 13.17
N ALA A 30 -4.84 -5.91 13.31
CA ALA A 30 -5.24 -6.91 12.31
C ALA A 30 -5.47 -6.29 10.93
N PHE A 31 -6.09 -5.10 10.87
CA PHE A 31 -6.26 -4.37 9.62
C PHE A 31 -4.91 -4.06 8.95
N LEU A 32 -3.95 -3.47 9.68
CA LEU A 32 -2.62 -3.15 9.14
C LEU A 32 -1.86 -4.39 8.67
N HIS A 33 -1.99 -5.49 9.40
CA HIS A 33 -1.39 -6.77 9.02
C HIS A 33 -1.96 -7.31 7.70
N LEU A 34 -3.26 -7.22 7.48
CA LEU A 34 -3.90 -7.63 6.24
C LEU A 34 -3.48 -6.74 5.07
N VAL A 35 -3.40 -5.43 5.26
CA VAL A 35 -2.89 -4.48 4.26
C VAL A 35 -1.45 -4.81 3.87
N GLN A 36 -0.59 -5.09 4.84
CA GLN A 36 0.80 -5.48 4.59
C GLN A 36 0.89 -6.79 3.80
N ASN A 37 0.12 -7.81 4.18
CA ASN A 37 0.05 -9.10 3.48
C ASN A 37 -0.47 -8.95 2.04
N SER A 38 -1.40 -8.04 1.81
CA SER A 38 -1.88 -7.69 0.47
C SER A 38 -0.76 -7.09 -0.38
N GLY A 39 0.03 -6.19 0.19
CA GLY A 39 1.21 -5.61 -0.47
C GLY A 39 2.25 -6.64 -0.84
N GLU A 40 2.58 -7.55 0.07
CA GLU A 40 3.53 -8.64 -0.17
C GLU A 40 3.04 -9.61 -1.25
N SER A 41 1.75 -9.94 -1.24
CA SER A 41 1.12 -10.75 -2.28
C SER A 41 1.22 -10.10 -3.66
N SER A 42 0.94 -8.80 -3.74
CA SER A 42 1.09 -8.02 -4.98
C SER A 42 2.53 -8.00 -5.45
N TYR A 43 3.48 -7.73 -4.57
CA TYR A 43 4.90 -7.69 -4.89
C TYR A 43 5.40 -9.05 -5.39
N CYS A 44 5.12 -10.12 -4.67
CA CYS A 44 5.66 -11.46 -4.97
C CYS A 44 4.94 -12.16 -6.12
N LEU A 45 3.60 -12.09 -6.17
CA LEU A 45 2.79 -12.89 -7.09
C LEU A 45 2.40 -12.15 -8.37
N LEU A 46 2.13 -10.85 -8.27
CA LEU A 46 1.79 -10.03 -9.43
C LEU A 46 3.02 -9.36 -10.04
N GLN A 47 4.04 -9.07 -9.23
CA GLN A 47 5.27 -8.36 -9.65
C GLN A 47 4.95 -7.03 -10.35
N ASN A 48 3.95 -6.33 -9.84
CA ASN A 48 3.43 -5.09 -10.39
C ASN A 48 4.09 -3.82 -9.80
N VAL A 49 5.28 -3.96 -9.24
CA VAL A 49 6.03 -2.87 -8.57
C VAL A 49 7.05 -2.18 -9.47
N TYR A 50 7.14 -2.59 -10.74
CA TYR A 50 7.96 -1.94 -11.76
C TYR A 50 7.34 -2.12 -13.15
N PRO A 51 7.56 -1.18 -14.10
CA PRO A 51 7.10 -1.32 -15.46
C PRO A 51 7.91 -2.38 -16.21
N SER A 52 7.24 -3.38 -16.78
CA SER A 52 7.90 -4.46 -17.52
C SER A 52 8.63 -3.99 -18.79
N SER A 53 8.25 -2.83 -19.32
CA SER A 53 8.89 -2.19 -20.48
C SER A 53 10.23 -1.51 -20.13
N VAL A 54 10.42 -1.11 -18.86
CA VAL A 54 11.63 -0.44 -18.37
C VAL A 54 12.00 -1.01 -16.99
N PRO A 55 12.50 -2.25 -16.93
CA PRO A 55 12.71 -2.93 -15.65
C PRO A 55 13.83 -2.31 -14.79
N ALA A 56 14.64 -1.43 -15.35
CA ALA A 56 15.65 -0.67 -14.61
C ALA A 56 15.04 0.44 -13.73
N GLU A 57 13.84 0.91 -14.05
CA GLU A 57 13.14 1.95 -13.29
C GLU A 57 12.24 1.30 -12.22
N GLN A 58 12.66 1.36 -10.98
CA GLN A 58 11.99 0.69 -9.86
C GLN A 58 11.60 1.65 -8.71
N PRO A 59 11.02 2.82 -8.98
CA PRO A 59 10.72 3.79 -7.93
C PRO A 59 9.72 3.26 -6.90
N VAL A 60 8.75 2.45 -7.32
CA VAL A 60 7.76 1.84 -6.40
C VAL A 60 8.43 0.81 -5.49
N SER A 61 9.32 -0.04 -6.01
CA SER A 61 10.07 -1.00 -5.20
C SER A 61 10.95 -0.28 -4.16
N ILE A 62 11.62 0.80 -4.59
CA ILE A 62 12.46 1.63 -3.70
C ILE A 62 11.58 2.30 -2.64
N ALA A 63 10.44 2.87 -3.02
CA ALA A 63 9.49 3.47 -2.10
C ALA A 63 9.02 2.48 -1.02
N ILE A 64 8.66 1.25 -1.41
CA ILE A 64 8.25 0.20 -0.48
C ILE A 64 9.41 -0.17 0.46
N ALA A 65 10.62 -0.32 -0.06
CA ALA A 65 11.79 -0.67 0.74
C ALA A 65 12.12 0.41 1.79
N VAL A 66 12.19 1.68 1.36
CA VAL A 66 12.48 2.82 2.25
C VAL A 66 11.36 2.99 3.27
N GLY A 67 10.10 2.99 2.82
CA GLY A 67 8.95 3.14 3.70
C GLY A 67 8.86 2.03 4.74
N SER A 68 9.08 0.77 4.34
CA SER A 68 9.10 -0.38 5.26
C SER A 68 10.19 -0.25 6.31
N ALA A 69 11.38 0.20 5.91
CA ALA A 69 12.50 0.41 6.84
C ALA A 69 12.17 1.48 7.90
N VAL A 70 11.56 2.60 7.49
CA VAL A 70 11.15 3.66 8.42
C VAL A 70 10.00 3.20 9.33
N LEU A 71 9.03 2.49 8.79
CA LEU A 71 7.90 1.98 9.59
C LEU A 71 8.34 0.98 10.65
N GLY A 72 9.35 0.16 10.37
CA GLY A 72 9.85 -0.83 11.32
C GLY A 72 8.78 -1.76 11.87
N GLY A 73 7.81 -2.13 11.05
CA GLY A 73 6.67 -2.98 11.42
C GLY A 73 5.52 -2.28 12.16
N ARG A 74 5.58 -0.96 12.35
CA ARG A 74 4.57 -0.17 13.07
C ARG A 74 3.50 0.46 12.19
N GLY A 75 3.34 -0.02 10.98
CA GLY A 75 2.37 0.47 10.00
C GLY A 75 2.27 -0.52 8.86
N ALA A 76 1.76 -0.07 7.73
CA ALA A 76 1.70 -0.88 6.52
C ALA A 76 2.00 -0.04 5.28
N ILE A 77 2.63 -0.65 4.28
CA ILE A 77 2.90 -0.02 2.98
C ILE A 77 2.68 -1.03 1.87
N ARG A 78 2.06 -0.59 0.80
CA ARG A 78 1.80 -1.42 -0.37
C ARG A 78 1.78 -0.60 -1.66
N VAL A 79 1.93 -1.27 -2.78
CA VAL A 79 1.59 -0.69 -4.07
C VAL A 79 0.08 -0.36 -4.10
N HIS A 80 -0.28 0.78 -4.66
CA HIS A 80 -1.66 1.23 -4.78
C HIS A 80 -2.15 1.12 -6.23
N GLY A 81 -3.38 0.65 -6.40
CA GLY A 81 -3.99 0.44 -7.72
C GLY A 81 -3.30 -0.66 -8.52
N GLY A 82 -3.20 -0.47 -9.83
CA GLY A 82 -2.60 -1.45 -10.76
C GLY A 82 -1.09 -1.63 -10.62
N GLY A 83 -0.39 -0.69 -10.01
CA GLY A 83 1.06 -0.72 -9.87
C GLY A 83 1.79 -0.18 -11.12
N PHE A 84 2.88 -0.85 -11.52
CA PHE A 84 3.66 -0.59 -12.73
C PHE A 84 4.30 0.81 -12.83
N GLY A 85 4.70 1.41 -11.71
CA GLY A 85 5.31 2.73 -11.69
C GLY A 85 4.37 3.85 -11.22
N GLY A 86 3.23 3.46 -10.65
CA GLY A 86 2.24 4.37 -10.10
C GLY A 86 2.58 4.84 -8.68
N THR A 87 1.67 4.63 -7.76
CA THR A 87 1.76 5.11 -6.38
C THR A 87 1.87 3.98 -5.36
N VAL A 88 2.39 4.31 -4.19
CA VAL A 88 2.29 3.48 -2.98
C VAL A 88 1.31 4.11 -2.01
N GLN A 89 0.65 3.29 -1.24
CA GLN A 89 -0.18 3.69 -0.10
C GLN A 89 0.51 3.24 1.18
N ALA A 90 0.60 4.13 2.16
CA ALA A 90 1.16 3.81 3.47
C ALA A 90 0.22 4.26 4.58
N PHE A 91 0.07 3.41 5.59
CA PHE A 91 -0.55 3.72 6.87
C PHE A 91 0.56 3.98 7.87
N VAL A 92 0.76 5.24 8.20
CA VAL A 92 1.90 5.71 9.01
C VAL A 92 1.39 6.21 10.34
N PRO A 93 1.89 5.67 11.49
CA PRO A 93 1.59 6.25 12.79
C PRO A 93 1.98 7.74 12.83
N SER A 94 1.14 8.57 13.45
CA SER A 94 1.36 10.03 13.51
C SER A 94 2.74 10.41 14.07
N VAL A 95 3.23 9.62 15.02
CA VAL A 95 4.57 9.82 15.62
C VAL A 95 5.73 9.58 14.66
N LEU A 96 5.50 8.85 13.58
CA LEU A 96 6.49 8.55 12.54
C LEU A 96 6.34 9.41 11.28
N LEU A 97 5.29 10.21 11.19
CA LEU A 97 4.92 10.87 9.93
C LEU A 97 6.03 11.77 9.38
N THR A 98 6.66 12.56 10.23
CA THR A 98 7.77 13.43 9.82
C THR A 98 8.97 12.60 9.34
N GLN A 99 9.39 11.62 10.15
CA GLN A 99 10.51 10.75 9.80
C GLN A 99 10.25 9.96 8.51
N PHE A 100 9.01 9.52 8.32
CA PHE A 100 8.61 8.80 7.10
C PHE A 100 8.70 9.71 5.88
N ARG A 101 8.15 10.92 5.95
CA ARG A 101 8.24 11.91 4.86
C ARG A 101 9.68 12.22 4.53
N ASP A 102 10.48 12.61 5.52
CA ASP A 102 11.88 12.98 5.31
C ASP A 102 12.69 11.83 4.67
N GLY A 103 12.46 10.59 5.12
CA GLY A 103 13.10 9.41 4.55
C GLY A 103 12.70 9.14 3.10
N MET A 104 11.42 9.31 2.77
CA MET A 104 10.92 9.14 1.41
C MET A 104 11.43 10.25 0.49
N GLU A 105 11.34 11.51 0.92
CA GLU A 105 11.76 12.67 0.12
C GLU A 105 13.27 12.71 -0.10
N ALA A 106 14.07 12.23 0.84
CA ALA A 106 15.52 12.12 0.68
C ALA A 106 15.92 11.18 -0.48
N VAL A 107 15.10 10.20 -0.80
CA VAL A 107 15.40 9.18 -1.84
C VAL A 107 14.62 9.44 -3.12
N LEU A 108 13.37 9.85 -3.03
CA LEU A 108 12.45 9.96 -4.17
C LEU A 108 12.22 11.42 -4.64
N GLY A 109 12.72 12.38 -3.87
CA GLY A 109 12.59 13.80 -4.17
C GLY A 109 11.51 14.49 -3.36
N GLU A 110 11.68 15.79 -3.18
CA GLU A 110 10.77 16.65 -2.41
C GLU A 110 9.35 16.63 -3.01
N GLY A 111 8.34 16.59 -2.14
CA GLY A 111 6.93 16.61 -2.53
C GLY A 111 6.39 15.25 -3.01
N CYS A 112 7.15 14.16 -2.90
CA CYS A 112 6.67 12.83 -3.28
C CYS A 112 5.60 12.27 -2.32
N CYS A 113 5.46 12.84 -1.11
CA CYS A 113 4.55 12.38 -0.09
C CYS A 113 3.34 13.30 0.07
N HIS A 114 2.15 12.73 -0.04
CA HIS A 114 0.89 13.42 0.20
C HIS A 114 0.16 12.80 1.38
N VAL A 115 -0.10 13.60 2.43
CA VAL A 115 -0.89 13.15 3.57
C VAL A 115 -2.36 13.24 3.22
N LEU A 116 -3.05 12.11 3.27
CA LEU A 116 -4.46 12.00 2.95
C LEU A 116 -5.27 11.73 4.22
N GLN A 117 -6.52 12.18 4.21
CA GLN A 117 -7.51 11.82 5.21
C GLN A 117 -8.60 10.96 4.57
N ILE A 118 -8.97 9.88 5.25
CA ILE A 118 -10.09 9.05 4.83
C ILE A 118 -11.37 9.84 5.10
N ARG A 119 -12.15 10.10 4.05
CA ARG A 119 -13.45 10.76 4.21
C ARG A 119 -14.44 9.81 4.90
N PRO A 120 -15.32 10.32 5.76
CA PRO A 120 -16.27 9.49 6.52
C PRO A 120 -17.43 8.93 5.66
N ILE A 121 -17.53 9.34 4.41
CA ILE A 121 -18.61 8.95 3.50
C ILE A 121 -18.01 8.23 2.29
N GLY A 122 -18.53 7.07 1.97
CA GLY A 122 -18.16 6.26 0.80
C GLY A 122 -18.59 6.85 -0.54
N GLY A 123 -18.82 6.01 -1.53
CA GLY A 123 -19.39 6.41 -2.81
C GLY A 123 -20.81 6.91 -2.63
N MET A 124 -21.13 8.06 -3.25
CA MET A 124 -22.49 8.64 -3.22
C MET A 124 -22.91 9.09 -4.63
N THR A 125 -24.20 8.97 -4.91
CA THR A 125 -24.77 9.54 -6.12
C THR A 125 -25.02 11.04 -5.90
N ILE A 126 -24.50 11.87 -6.79
CA ILE A 126 -24.83 13.29 -6.82
C ILE A 126 -26.00 13.46 -7.78
N LEU A 127 -27.15 13.83 -7.26
CA LEU A 127 -28.29 14.25 -8.09
C LEU A 127 -28.04 15.70 -8.50
N ILE A 128 -27.86 15.93 -9.80
CA ILE A 128 -27.74 17.25 -10.43
C ILE A 128 -29.12 17.70 -10.86
#